data_e2e7fa62f37b541ba2881eae286343d5
#
_entry.id   e2e7fa62f37b541ba2881eae286343d5
#
_cell.length_a   1.000
_cell.length_b   1.000
_cell.length_c   1.000
_cell.angle_alpha   90.00
_cell.angle_beta   90.00
_cell.angle_gamma   90.00
#
_symmetry.space_group_name_H-M   'P 1'
#
loop_
_entity.id
_entity.type
_entity.pdbx_description
1 polymer ?
#
loop_
_entity_poly.entity_id
_entity_poly.type
_entity_poly.pdbx_seq_one_letter_code
_entity_poly.pdbx_strand_id
1 'polypeptide(L)'
;MDKWRTPEAAEYRKLYQGKPWRTLREQALLRDAYRCQHKGCGVALKRGRTSPRSAVVHHIKAHKGDLDLFYDINNLQSVCWSCHSGDIQQIEAKGFDT
;
A
#
# COMPACT_ATOMS: atom_id res chain seq x y z
N MET A 1 -0.30 -21.77 -7.28
CA MET A 1 0.06 -20.95 -8.47
C MET A 1 0.52 -19.57 -8.04
N ASP A 2 1.60 -19.12 -8.61
CA ASP A 2 2.18 -17.82 -8.26
C ASP A 2 1.46 -16.69 -9.01
N LYS A 3 0.64 -15.93 -8.28
CA LYS A 3 -0.12 -14.84 -8.88
C LYS A 3 0.77 -13.68 -9.38
N TRP A 4 2.04 -13.63 -8.97
CA TRP A 4 2.97 -12.60 -9.42
C TRP A 4 3.49 -12.83 -10.84
N ARG A 5 3.20 -13.97 -11.43
CA ARG A 5 3.63 -14.33 -12.79
C ARG A 5 2.53 -14.14 -13.83
N THR A 6 1.36 -13.64 -13.44
CA THR A 6 0.30 -13.37 -14.39
C THR A 6 0.59 -12.08 -15.16
N PRO A 7 0.09 -11.94 -16.40
CA PRO A 7 0.21 -10.67 -17.13
C PRO A 7 -0.40 -9.50 -16.37
N GLU A 8 -1.50 -9.73 -15.66
CA GLU A 8 -2.15 -8.69 -14.86
C GLU A 8 -1.25 -8.19 -13.73
N ALA A 9 -0.60 -9.11 -13.02
CA ALA A 9 0.33 -8.72 -11.95
C ALA A 9 1.52 -7.94 -12.51
N ALA A 10 2.01 -8.30 -13.70
CA ALA A 10 3.09 -7.58 -14.34
C ALA A 10 2.68 -6.14 -14.68
N GLU A 11 1.45 -5.95 -15.18
CA GLU A 11 0.92 -4.62 -15.47
C GLU A 11 0.81 -3.78 -14.19
N TYR A 12 0.31 -4.37 -13.11
CA TYR A 12 0.20 -3.66 -11.83
C TYR A 12 1.55 -3.23 -11.31
N ARG A 13 2.58 -4.08 -11.42
CA ARG A 13 3.92 -3.73 -10.97
C ARG A 13 4.47 -2.51 -11.70
N LYS A 14 4.19 -2.35 -12.97
CA LYS A 14 4.62 -1.18 -13.75
C LYS A 14 4.05 0.10 -13.17
N LEU A 15 2.82 0.08 -12.69
CA LEU A 15 2.19 1.25 -12.10
C LEU A 15 2.95 1.74 -10.87
N TYR A 16 3.49 0.81 -10.07
CA TYR A 16 4.23 1.15 -8.85
C TYR A 16 5.66 1.63 -9.12
N GLN A 17 6.16 1.48 -10.34
CA GLN A 17 7.53 1.85 -10.68
C GLN A 17 7.66 3.27 -11.23
N GLY A 18 6.57 3.88 -11.61
CA GLY A 18 6.58 5.18 -12.26
C GLY A 18 6.69 6.35 -11.31
N LYS A 19 7.10 7.49 -11.86
CA LYS A 19 7.17 8.74 -11.11
C LYS A 19 5.80 9.18 -10.56
N PRO A 20 4.69 9.03 -11.30
CA PRO A 20 3.37 9.41 -10.77
C PRO A 20 3.04 8.69 -9.46
N TRP A 21 3.35 7.41 -9.36
CA TRP A 21 3.12 6.67 -8.12
C TRP A 21 4.01 7.16 -7.00
N ARG A 22 5.29 7.36 -7.27
CA ARG A 22 6.23 7.83 -6.24
C ARG A 22 5.83 9.18 -5.68
N THR A 23 5.38 10.09 -6.52
CA THR A 23 4.91 11.41 -6.10
C THR A 23 3.67 11.27 -5.22
N LEU A 24 2.69 10.48 -5.67
CA LEU A 24 1.45 10.28 -4.94
C LEU A 24 1.68 9.59 -3.59
N ARG A 25 2.58 8.61 -3.59
CA ARG A 25 2.96 7.90 -2.37
C ARG A 25 3.54 8.86 -1.33
N GLU A 26 4.44 9.74 -1.74
CA GLU A 26 5.01 10.73 -0.83
C GLU A 26 3.95 11.70 -0.32
N GLN A 27 3.01 12.09 -1.16
CA GLN A 27 1.90 12.95 -0.74
C GLN A 27 1.05 12.28 0.33
N ALA A 28 0.79 10.98 0.19
CA ALA A 28 0.02 10.23 1.19
C ALA A 28 0.79 10.16 2.52
N LEU A 29 2.09 9.89 2.46
CA LEU A 29 2.93 9.85 3.66
C LEU A 29 2.96 11.20 4.38
N LEU A 30 3.09 12.29 3.64
CA LEU A 30 3.08 13.63 4.22
C LEU A 30 1.72 13.97 4.83
N ARG A 31 0.63 13.65 4.14
CA ARG A 31 -0.72 13.84 4.67
C ARG A 31 -0.88 13.13 6.00
N ASP A 32 -0.36 11.91 6.10
CA ASP A 32 -0.47 11.07 7.29
C ASP A 32 0.63 11.33 8.31
N ALA A 33 1.47 12.36 8.08
CA ALA A 33 2.55 12.78 8.98
C ALA A 33 3.55 11.65 9.28
N TYR A 34 3.76 10.76 8.32
CA TYR A 34 4.64 9.59 8.46
C TYR A 34 4.29 8.77 9.71
N ARG A 35 3.00 8.60 9.96
CA ARG A 35 2.51 7.75 11.04
C ARG A 35 1.56 6.71 10.50
N CYS A 36 1.63 5.51 11.09
CA CYS A 36 0.75 4.41 10.72
C CYS A 36 -0.70 4.78 11.02
N GLN A 37 -1.54 4.69 10.02
CA GLN A 37 -2.96 5.04 10.12
C GLN A 37 -3.84 3.84 10.46
N HIS A 38 -3.24 2.65 10.58
CA HIS A 38 -4.00 1.47 10.98
C HIS A 38 -4.52 1.64 12.40
N LYS A 39 -5.77 1.24 12.60
CA LYS A 39 -6.48 1.44 13.86
C LYS A 39 -5.68 0.88 15.03
N GLY A 40 -5.41 1.74 16.02
CA GLY A 40 -4.73 1.33 17.24
C GLY A 40 -3.20 1.31 17.16
N CYS A 41 -2.61 1.66 16.02
CA CYS A 41 -1.15 1.62 15.87
C CYS A 41 -0.49 3.00 16.10
N GLY A 42 -0.47 3.87 15.09
CA GLY A 42 0.04 5.23 15.23
C GLY A 42 1.56 5.36 15.33
N VAL A 43 2.33 4.29 15.08
CA VAL A 43 3.80 4.38 15.18
C VAL A 43 4.36 5.27 14.09
N ALA A 44 5.51 5.90 14.39
CA ALA A 44 6.24 6.67 13.39
C ALA A 44 6.80 5.74 12.32
N LEU A 45 6.58 6.09 11.06
CA LEU A 45 7.02 5.30 9.93
C LEU A 45 8.46 5.62 9.57
N LYS A 46 9.20 4.58 9.19
CA LYS A 46 10.61 4.71 8.79
C LYS A 46 10.75 4.51 7.29
N ARG A 47 11.74 5.19 6.70
CA ARG A 47 12.14 4.93 5.33
C ARG A 47 12.95 3.63 5.29
N GLY A 48 12.95 2.97 4.13
CA GLY A 48 13.67 1.71 3.95
C GLY A 48 12.75 0.51 4.02
N ARG A 49 13.32 -0.68 3.93
CA ARG A 49 12.55 -1.93 3.79
C ARG A 49 12.88 -2.98 4.84
N THR A 50 13.69 -2.64 5.82
CA THR A 50 14.24 -3.63 6.75
C THR A 50 13.70 -3.53 8.16
N SER A 51 12.70 -2.69 8.39
CA SER A 51 12.12 -2.48 9.72
C SER A 51 10.65 -2.86 9.74
N PRO A 52 10.14 -3.42 10.86
CA PRO A 52 8.69 -3.60 11.03
C PRO A 52 7.91 -2.29 10.96
N ARG A 53 8.60 -1.16 11.16
CA ARG A 53 8.01 0.18 11.08
C ARG A 53 8.23 0.85 9.72
N SER A 54 8.73 0.12 8.73
CA SER A 54 8.91 0.67 7.39
C SER A 54 7.58 1.16 6.82
N ALA A 55 7.65 2.30 6.14
CA ALA A 55 6.46 2.92 5.57
C ALA A 55 5.93 2.11 4.39
N VAL A 56 4.65 1.82 4.43
CA VAL A 56 3.92 1.18 3.32
C VAL A 56 2.71 2.05 3.02
N VAL A 57 2.49 2.34 1.76
CA VAL A 57 1.27 3.01 1.31
C VAL A 57 0.45 1.99 0.55
N HIS A 58 -0.73 1.64 1.07
CA HIS A 58 -1.57 0.64 0.45
C HIS A 58 -2.90 1.25 0.02
N HIS A 59 -3.58 0.56 -0.87
CA HIS A 59 -4.91 0.96 -1.33
C HIS A 59 -5.96 0.42 -0.36
N ILE A 60 -6.81 1.31 0.15
CA ILE A 60 -7.89 0.92 1.07
C ILE A 60 -8.84 -0.03 0.36
N LYS A 61 -9.20 0.34 -0.87
CA LYS A 61 -10.01 -0.49 -1.75
C LYS A 61 -9.10 -1.00 -2.88
N ALA A 62 -9.13 -2.30 -3.12
CA ALA A 62 -8.30 -2.91 -4.17
C ALA A 62 -8.59 -2.26 -5.52
N HIS A 63 -7.55 -1.79 -6.21
CA HIS A 63 -7.72 -1.08 -7.47
C HIS A 63 -8.03 -2.02 -8.65
N LYS A 64 -7.52 -3.24 -8.63
CA LYS A 64 -7.75 -4.27 -9.66
C LYS A 64 -7.51 -3.77 -11.09
N GLY A 65 -6.52 -2.88 -11.24
CA GLY A 65 -6.20 -2.28 -12.52
C GLY A 65 -6.96 -1.00 -12.86
N ASP A 66 -7.89 -0.59 -12.01
CA ASP A 66 -8.63 0.67 -12.18
C ASP A 66 -7.74 1.83 -11.81
N LEU A 67 -7.36 2.64 -12.80
CA LEU A 67 -6.43 3.74 -12.59
C LEU A 67 -7.04 4.85 -11.72
N ASP A 68 -8.34 5.03 -11.75
CA ASP A 68 -9.00 6.02 -10.89
C ASP A 68 -8.83 5.64 -9.42
N LEU A 69 -8.98 4.36 -9.10
CA LEU A 69 -8.75 3.87 -7.73
C LEU A 69 -7.26 3.86 -7.38
N PHE A 70 -6.40 3.52 -8.35
CA PHE A 70 -4.96 3.44 -8.14
C PHE A 70 -4.37 4.81 -7.76
N TYR A 71 -4.77 5.85 -8.47
CA TYR A 71 -4.22 7.19 -8.29
C TYR A 71 -5.09 8.09 -7.40
N ASP A 72 -6.10 7.55 -6.74
CA ASP A 72 -6.94 8.31 -5.82
C ASP A 72 -6.27 8.42 -4.46
N ILE A 73 -5.81 9.62 -4.10
CA ILE A 73 -5.16 9.87 -2.81
C ILE A 73 -6.06 9.51 -1.63
N ASN A 74 -7.37 9.65 -1.79
CA ASN A 74 -8.32 9.29 -0.75
C ASN A 74 -8.49 7.78 -0.58
N ASN A 75 -7.99 7.01 -1.54
CA ASN A 75 -7.96 5.55 -1.46
C ASN A 75 -6.63 5.02 -0.95
N LEU A 76 -5.72 5.89 -0.52
CA LEU A 76 -4.41 5.51 -0.03
C LEU A 76 -4.33 5.71 1.49
N GLN A 77 -3.62 4.81 2.14
CA GLN A 77 -3.39 4.87 3.57
C GLN A 77 -1.96 4.47 3.88
N SER A 78 -1.29 5.29 4.70
CA SER A 78 0.07 4.97 5.15
C SER A 78 0.01 4.08 6.37
N VAL A 79 0.73 2.97 6.33
CA VAL A 79 0.76 2.00 7.45
C VAL A 79 2.18 1.49 7.62
N CYS A 80 2.48 0.90 8.77
CA CYS A 80 3.76 0.26 8.96
C CYS A 80 3.75 -1.15 8.37
N TRP A 81 4.93 -1.66 8.06
CA TRP A 81 5.09 -3.00 7.48
C TRP A 81 4.42 -4.07 8.36
N SER A 82 4.57 -3.95 9.67
CA SER A 82 4.00 -4.93 10.61
C SER A 82 2.49 -5.02 10.50
N CYS A 83 1.79 -3.87 10.45
CA CYS A 83 0.34 -3.86 10.29
C CYS A 83 -0.07 -4.40 8.92
N HIS A 84 0.64 -3.99 7.88
CA HIS A 84 0.32 -4.40 6.51
C HIS A 84 0.49 -5.90 6.32
N SER A 85 1.61 -6.46 6.78
CA SER A 85 1.89 -7.89 6.59
C SER A 85 1.12 -8.78 7.55
N GLY A 86 0.71 -8.24 8.70
CA GLY A 86 -0.09 -8.99 9.67
C GLY A 86 -1.59 -8.77 9.49
N ASP A 87 -2.12 -7.78 10.20
CA ASP A 87 -3.57 -7.58 10.28
C ASP A 87 -4.23 -7.31 8.92
N ILE A 88 -3.65 -6.41 8.14
CA ILE A 88 -4.27 -5.97 6.89
C ILE A 88 -4.27 -7.10 5.86
N GLN A 89 -3.14 -7.77 5.67
CA GLN A 89 -3.07 -8.88 4.71
C GLN A 89 -3.94 -10.06 5.12
N GLN A 90 -4.07 -10.32 6.41
CA GLN A 90 -4.96 -11.37 6.87
C GLN A 90 -6.41 -11.08 6.54
N ILE A 91 -6.82 -9.83 6.71
CA ILE A 91 -8.17 -9.40 6.34
C ILE A 91 -8.39 -9.56 4.82
N GLU A 92 -7.43 -9.10 4.03
CA GLU A 92 -7.51 -9.21 2.57
C GLU A 92 -7.55 -10.66 2.11
N ALA A 93 -6.72 -11.51 2.71
CA ALA A 93 -6.68 -12.93 2.37
C ALA A 93 -7.98 -13.64 2.66
N LYS A 94 -8.73 -13.20 3.66
CA LYS A 94 -10.00 -13.82 4.04
C LYS A 94 -11.18 -13.33 3.22
N GLY A 95 -11.16 -12.09 2.78
CA GLY A 95 -12.31 -11.46 2.18
C GLY A 95 -12.13 -10.88 0.80
N PHE A 96 -10.89 -10.70 0.35
CA PHE A 96 -10.63 -9.95 -0.88
C PHE A 96 -9.54 -10.58 -1.70
N ASP A 97 -9.78 -10.66 -3.00
CA ASP A 97 -8.77 -11.01 -4.00
C ASP A 97 -8.02 -9.76 -4.40
N THR A 98 -7.00 -9.44 -3.69
CA THR A 98 -6.17 -8.29 -4.03
C THR A 98 -4.94 -8.67 -4.81
#